data_ec220a4168c138fe4f1189672004e84c
#
_entry.id   ec220a4168c138fe4f1189672004e84c
#
_cell.length_a   1.000
_cell.length_b   1.000
_cell.length_c   1.000
_cell.angle_alpha   90.00
_cell.angle_beta   90.00
_cell.angle_gamma   90.00
#
_symmetry.space_group_name_H-M   'P 1'
#
loop_
_entity.id
_entity.type
_entity.pdbx_description
1 polymer ?
#
loop_
_entity_poly.entity_id
_entity_poly.type
_entity_poly.pdbx_seq_one_letter_code
_entity_poly.pdbx_strand_id
1 'polypeptide(L)'
;MVASNEFNPDKITKGDVFTSTNVEDFPVPHGRDEVWRFVSLRKLRGLHNGEFAEAVAQDVTVSEHPGVSSETVARDDERLGRVGTPSDRVAAQAWTSMPEGQVVTIDAEAQVEEPVVITYTGKGEGVTSFGATSIEVGHHAEATVILKYVGSGTHADNVEFIVGDGAHLTVVVDVDWEDDAVHLSNHVAQLGRDSVPVSYTHLTLPTNREVEI
;
A
#
# COMPACT_ATOMS: atom_id res chain seq x y z
N MET A 1 6.21 13.14 26.73
CA MET A 1 6.97 14.13 25.94
C MET A 1 7.55 13.37 24.78
N VAL A 2 6.83 13.29 23.66
CA VAL A 2 7.32 12.69 22.42
C VAL A 2 8.18 13.77 21.76
N ALA A 3 9.45 13.47 21.54
CA ALA A 3 10.35 14.38 20.84
C ALA A 3 9.80 14.58 19.43
N SER A 4 9.52 15.83 19.05
CA SER A 4 9.21 16.19 17.67
C SER A 4 10.46 15.88 16.82
N ASN A 5 10.36 14.86 16.01
CA ASN A 5 11.40 14.51 15.05
C ASN A 5 11.23 15.46 13.86
N GLU A 6 11.77 16.67 13.94
CA GLU A 6 11.82 17.59 12.81
C GLU A 6 12.69 16.98 11.70
N PHE A 7 12.16 16.93 10.50
CA PHE A 7 12.91 16.51 9.32
C PHE A 7 14.15 17.40 9.17
N ASN A 8 15.32 16.80 9.35
CA ASN A 8 16.60 17.47 9.14
C ASN A 8 17.43 16.68 8.12
N PRO A 9 17.49 17.13 6.86
CA PRO A 9 18.18 16.43 5.77
C PRO A 9 19.70 16.24 6.04
N ASP A 10 20.30 17.08 6.89
CA ASP A 10 21.73 17.03 7.21
C ASP A 10 22.09 15.99 8.29
N LYS A 11 21.09 15.38 8.93
CA LYS A 11 21.28 14.39 10.01
C LYS A 11 20.97 12.95 9.62
N ILE A 12 20.53 12.71 8.38
CA ILE A 12 20.19 11.36 7.94
C ILE A 12 21.49 10.60 7.66
N THR A 13 21.85 9.69 8.53
CA THR A 13 22.90 8.70 8.25
C THR A 13 22.33 7.64 7.29
N LYS A 14 23.21 6.99 6.54
CA LYS A 14 22.83 6.04 5.45
C LYS A 14 21.94 4.86 5.90
N GLY A 15 21.54 4.80 7.17
CA GLY A 15 20.66 3.80 7.77
C GLY A 15 19.38 4.34 8.41
N ASP A 16 19.29 5.67 8.59
CA ASP A 16 18.13 6.29 9.24
C ASP A 16 17.17 6.82 8.18
N VAL A 17 16.06 6.13 7.97
CA VAL A 17 14.98 6.60 7.11
C VAL A 17 14.02 7.42 7.97
N PHE A 18 13.76 8.67 7.58
CA PHE A 18 12.75 9.48 8.23
C PHE A 18 11.36 8.88 7.97
N THR A 19 10.51 8.81 9.01
CA THR A 19 9.16 8.24 8.91
C THR A 19 8.16 9.13 9.67
N SER A 20 6.97 9.32 9.09
CA SER A 20 5.86 10.01 9.74
C SER A 20 4.52 9.61 9.12
N THR A 21 3.45 9.62 9.91
CA THR A 21 2.07 9.51 9.42
C THR A 21 1.47 10.85 9.01
N ASN A 22 2.14 11.95 9.30
CA ASN A 22 1.69 13.29 8.95
C ASN A 22 2.40 13.75 7.66
N VAL A 23 1.64 14.00 6.62
CA VAL A 23 2.15 14.42 5.29
C VAL A 23 2.93 15.73 5.36
N GLU A 24 2.59 16.64 6.30
CA GLU A 24 3.25 17.93 6.42
C GLU A 24 4.68 17.83 6.96
N ASP A 25 5.07 16.69 7.53
CA ASP A 25 6.43 16.44 7.97
C ASP A 25 7.39 16.14 6.80
N PHE A 26 6.85 15.91 5.61
CA PHE A 26 7.62 15.66 4.39
C PHE A 26 7.61 16.89 3.47
N PRO A 27 8.75 17.30 2.92
CA PRO A 27 8.78 18.35 1.90
C PRO A 27 8.03 17.90 0.64
N VAL A 28 7.45 18.86 -0.07
CA VAL A 28 6.85 18.57 -1.39
C VAL A 28 7.97 18.19 -2.36
N PRO A 29 7.91 17.00 -2.99
CA PRO A 29 8.92 16.57 -3.92
C PRO A 29 9.08 17.52 -5.12
N HIS A 30 10.31 17.69 -5.56
CA HIS A 30 10.63 18.41 -6.79
C HIS A 30 11.53 17.57 -7.69
N GLY A 31 11.53 17.83 -8.98
CA GLY A 31 12.20 16.99 -9.99
C GLY A 31 13.73 16.90 -9.90
N ARG A 32 14.35 17.51 -8.89
CA ARG A 32 15.79 17.40 -8.59
C ARG A 32 16.10 16.48 -7.42
N ASP A 33 15.08 16.02 -6.70
CA ASP A 33 15.25 15.09 -5.59
C ASP A 33 15.72 13.74 -6.13
N GLU A 34 16.75 13.17 -5.52
CA GLU A 34 17.36 11.92 -5.98
C GLU A 34 16.34 10.77 -6.03
N VAL A 35 15.47 10.68 -5.03
CA VAL A 35 14.42 9.65 -4.92
C VAL A 35 13.38 9.78 -6.03
N TRP A 36 13.03 11.02 -6.44
CA TRP A 36 11.99 11.31 -7.41
C TRP A 36 12.49 11.61 -8.82
N ARG A 37 13.82 11.61 -9.07
CA ARG A 37 14.41 12.05 -10.34
C ARG A 37 13.96 11.29 -11.59
N PHE A 38 13.50 10.05 -11.41
CA PHE A 38 13.02 9.21 -12.51
C PHE A 38 11.48 9.14 -12.59
N VAL A 39 10.80 9.87 -11.73
CA VAL A 39 9.33 9.92 -11.68
C VAL A 39 8.85 11.26 -12.23
N SER A 40 7.92 11.21 -13.18
CA SER A 40 7.27 12.43 -13.67
C SER A 40 6.23 12.92 -12.67
N LEU A 41 6.60 13.85 -11.79
CA LEU A 41 5.72 14.40 -10.75
C LEU A 41 4.39 14.93 -11.31
N ARG A 42 4.40 15.48 -12.54
CA ARG A 42 3.16 15.94 -13.22
C ARG A 42 2.16 14.81 -13.50
N LYS A 43 2.65 13.57 -13.65
CA LYS A 43 1.79 12.41 -13.88
C LYS A 43 1.16 11.87 -12.59
N LEU A 44 1.62 12.30 -11.42
CA LEU A 44 1.13 11.83 -10.13
C LEU A 44 -0.22 12.45 -9.71
N ARG A 45 -0.81 13.31 -10.54
CA ARG A 45 -2.15 13.88 -10.34
C ARG A 45 -2.41 14.43 -8.94
N GLY A 46 -1.41 15.11 -8.36
CA GLY A 46 -1.53 15.71 -7.05
C GLY A 46 -1.15 14.83 -5.86
N LEU A 47 -0.86 13.54 -6.04
CA LEU A 47 -0.46 12.66 -4.94
C LEU A 47 0.77 13.15 -4.17
N HIS A 48 1.71 13.84 -4.84
CA HIS A 48 2.96 14.32 -4.26
C HIS A 48 2.84 15.67 -3.56
N ASN A 49 1.85 16.49 -3.90
CA ASN A 49 1.73 17.87 -3.40
C ASN A 49 0.37 18.17 -2.73
N GLY A 50 -0.56 17.21 -2.73
CA GLY A 50 -1.87 17.37 -2.13
C GLY A 50 -2.90 18.08 -3.02
N GLU A 51 -2.57 18.40 -4.28
CA GLU A 51 -3.48 19.09 -5.22
C GLU A 51 -4.39 18.12 -5.98
N PHE A 52 -5.14 17.30 -5.27
CA PHE A 52 -6.18 16.42 -5.82
C PHE A 52 -7.58 16.96 -5.47
N ALA A 53 -8.57 16.64 -6.32
CA ALA A 53 -9.91 17.26 -6.22
C ALA A 53 -10.69 16.78 -5.00
N GLU A 54 -10.74 15.47 -4.76
CA GLU A 54 -11.50 14.85 -3.67
C GLU A 54 -10.80 13.55 -3.25
N ALA A 55 -10.68 13.35 -1.94
CA ALA A 55 -10.20 12.11 -1.38
C ALA A 55 -11.40 11.22 -1.03
N VAL A 56 -11.42 10.02 -1.57
CA VAL A 56 -12.43 9.01 -1.25
C VAL A 56 -11.80 7.74 -0.68
N ALA A 57 -12.61 6.93 -0.02
CA ALA A 57 -12.18 5.60 0.42
C ALA A 57 -11.83 4.72 -0.78
N GLN A 58 -10.88 3.83 -0.58
CA GLN A 58 -10.64 2.75 -1.52
C GLN A 58 -11.89 1.84 -1.63
N ASP A 59 -12.07 1.20 -2.78
CA ASP A 59 -13.11 0.19 -2.97
C ASP A 59 -12.46 -1.18 -2.93
N VAL A 60 -12.73 -1.92 -1.86
CA VAL A 60 -12.05 -3.19 -1.58
C VAL A 60 -13.07 -4.31 -1.42
N THR A 61 -12.83 -5.41 -2.11
CA THR A 61 -13.54 -6.67 -1.88
C THR A 61 -12.55 -7.78 -1.59
N VAL A 62 -12.92 -8.67 -0.67
CA VAL A 62 -12.09 -9.82 -0.28
C VAL A 62 -12.87 -11.10 -0.53
N SER A 63 -12.24 -12.08 -1.18
CA SER A 63 -12.86 -13.40 -1.40
C SER A 63 -13.06 -14.14 -0.08
N GLU A 64 -14.16 -14.86 0.04
CA GLU A 64 -14.51 -15.61 1.25
C GLU A 64 -13.83 -16.98 1.25
N HIS A 65 -13.12 -17.30 2.34
CA HIS A 65 -12.49 -18.59 2.57
C HIS A 65 -12.63 -19.03 4.03
N PRO A 66 -12.71 -20.32 4.31
CA PRO A 66 -12.62 -20.82 5.70
C PRO A 66 -11.30 -20.39 6.34
N GLY A 67 -11.36 -19.88 7.58
CA GLY A 67 -10.19 -19.38 8.29
C GLY A 67 -9.66 -18.03 7.81
N VAL A 68 -10.43 -17.31 6.99
CA VAL A 68 -10.12 -15.94 6.57
C VAL A 68 -11.27 -15.02 6.96
N SER A 69 -10.96 -13.91 7.58
CA SER A 69 -11.92 -12.85 7.88
C SER A 69 -11.44 -11.51 7.32
N SER A 70 -12.38 -10.63 7.00
CA SER A 70 -12.09 -9.29 6.52
C SER A 70 -13.05 -8.28 7.12
N GLU A 71 -12.53 -7.09 7.45
CA GLU A 71 -13.29 -6.03 8.10
C GLU A 71 -12.82 -4.66 7.59
N THR A 72 -13.76 -3.79 7.25
CA THR A 72 -13.49 -2.38 7.01
C THR A 72 -13.50 -1.66 8.36
N VAL A 73 -12.42 -0.93 8.65
CA VAL A 73 -12.18 -0.30 9.96
C VAL A 73 -11.92 1.20 9.80
N ALA A 74 -12.15 1.94 10.86
CA ALA A 74 -11.82 3.35 10.91
C ALA A 74 -10.29 3.56 10.83
N ARG A 75 -9.85 4.71 10.32
CA ARG A 75 -8.43 5.05 10.15
C ARG A 75 -7.60 4.94 11.44
N ASP A 76 -8.22 5.17 12.59
CA ASP A 76 -7.58 5.12 13.91
C ASP A 76 -7.65 3.74 14.58
N ASP A 77 -8.08 2.70 13.85
CA ASP A 77 -8.06 1.33 14.36
C ASP A 77 -6.62 0.88 14.63
N GLU A 78 -6.38 0.33 15.81
CA GLU A 78 -5.05 -0.09 16.27
C GLU A 78 -4.42 -1.22 15.45
N ARG A 79 -5.18 -1.88 14.60
CA ARG A 79 -4.71 -2.94 13.69
C ARG A 79 -4.09 -2.40 12.41
N LEU A 80 -4.17 -1.08 12.17
CA LEU A 80 -3.53 -0.42 11.03
C LEU A 80 -2.22 0.26 11.47
N GLY A 81 -1.19 0.22 10.62
CA GLY A 81 0.08 0.92 10.83
C GLY A 81 0.97 0.33 11.91
N ARG A 82 0.85 -0.97 12.18
CA ARG A 82 1.66 -1.67 13.21
C ARG A 82 3.06 -2.02 12.76
N VAL A 83 3.27 -2.17 11.46
CA VAL A 83 4.53 -2.66 10.89
C VAL A 83 5.44 -1.54 10.45
N GLY A 84 4.90 -0.53 9.82
CA GLY A 84 5.70 0.54 9.26
C GLY A 84 4.99 1.87 9.22
N THR A 85 5.72 2.90 9.60
CA THR A 85 5.30 4.27 9.41
C THR A 85 5.76 4.74 8.02
N PRO A 86 4.94 5.48 7.25
CA PRO A 86 5.30 6.01 5.95
C PRO A 86 6.66 6.70 5.93
N SER A 87 7.47 6.42 4.92
CA SER A 87 8.83 6.96 4.75
C SER A 87 8.95 7.97 3.61
N ASP A 88 7.86 8.25 2.91
CA ASP A 88 7.79 9.25 1.87
C ASP A 88 6.46 10.02 1.91
N ARG A 89 6.43 11.16 1.19
CA ARG A 89 5.29 12.05 1.20
C ARG A 89 4.02 11.41 0.63
N VAL A 90 4.11 10.55 -0.39
CA VAL A 90 2.92 9.95 -1.02
C VAL A 90 2.30 8.90 -0.11
N ALA A 91 3.10 8.05 0.51
CA ALA A 91 2.64 7.09 1.50
C ALA A 91 2.01 7.80 2.73
N ALA A 92 2.62 8.91 3.19
CA ALA A 92 2.06 9.74 4.26
C ALA A 92 0.78 10.46 3.82
N GLN A 93 0.68 10.89 2.55
CA GLN A 93 -0.53 11.49 2.00
C GLN A 93 -1.67 10.46 1.98
N ALA A 94 -1.39 9.23 1.54
CA ALA A 94 -2.37 8.15 1.58
C ALA A 94 -2.87 7.90 3.00
N TRP A 95 -1.94 7.82 3.96
CA TRP A 95 -2.29 7.66 5.39
C TRP A 95 -3.12 8.82 5.93
N THR A 96 -2.74 10.06 5.63
CA THR A 96 -3.45 11.26 6.11
C THR A 96 -4.86 11.37 5.51
N SER A 97 -5.03 10.97 4.25
CA SER A 97 -6.25 11.22 3.47
C SER A 97 -7.23 10.05 3.44
N MET A 98 -6.82 8.83 3.83
CA MET A 98 -7.74 7.70 3.86
C MET A 98 -8.82 7.91 4.94
N PRO A 99 -10.11 7.70 4.63
CA PRO A 99 -11.18 7.77 5.63
C PRO A 99 -11.32 6.47 6.43
N GLU A 100 -10.97 5.33 5.83
CA GLU A 100 -11.09 3.99 6.39
C GLU A 100 -10.02 3.06 5.81
N GLY A 101 -9.77 1.94 6.47
CA GLY A 101 -8.84 0.91 6.04
C GLY A 101 -9.48 -0.47 6.04
N GLN A 102 -8.72 -1.46 5.55
CA GLN A 102 -9.13 -2.86 5.49
C GLN A 102 -8.21 -3.71 6.37
N VAL A 103 -8.80 -4.56 7.19
CA VAL A 103 -8.06 -5.60 7.92
C VAL A 103 -8.47 -6.96 7.39
N VAL A 104 -7.50 -7.77 7.01
CA VAL A 104 -7.69 -9.15 6.57
C VAL A 104 -6.90 -10.05 7.50
N THR A 105 -7.57 -11.01 8.12
CA THR A 105 -6.93 -11.94 9.06
C THR A 105 -7.06 -13.36 8.56
N ILE A 106 -5.94 -14.06 8.49
CA ILE A 106 -5.85 -15.49 8.22
C ILE A 106 -5.54 -16.17 9.55
N ASP A 107 -6.44 -17.05 9.97
CA ASP A 107 -6.36 -17.71 11.26
C ASP A 107 -5.05 -18.50 11.43
N ALA A 108 -4.61 -18.65 12.67
CA ALA A 108 -3.48 -19.50 12.99
C ALA A 108 -3.72 -20.95 12.53
N GLU A 109 -2.67 -21.61 12.03
CA GLU A 109 -2.69 -22.99 11.52
C GLU A 109 -3.63 -23.21 10.32
N ALA A 110 -4.26 -22.16 9.77
CA ALA A 110 -5.09 -22.27 8.59
C ALA A 110 -4.28 -22.69 7.36
N GLN A 111 -4.81 -23.65 6.59
CA GLN A 111 -4.28 -24.08 5.30
C GLN A 111 -5.26 -23.62 4.24
N VAL A 112 -4.99 -22.45 3.66
CA VAL A 112 -5.88 -21.83 2.67
C VAL A 112 -5.47 -22.30 1.27
N GLU A 113 -6.20 -23.29 0.73
CA GLU A 113 -5.83 -23.95 -0.54
C GLU A 113 -6.01 -23.05 -1.76
N GLU A 114 -7.08 -22.24 -1.78
CA GLU A 114 -7.35 -21.32 -2.87
C GLU A 114 -6.85 -19.90 -2.52
N PRO A 115 -6.34 -19.12 -3.48
CA PRO A 115 -5.85 -17.79 -3.22
C PRO A 115 -6.91 -16.87 -2.63
N VAL A 116 -6.57 -16.14 -1.57
CA VAL A 116 -7.36 -15.03 -1.04
C VAL A 116 -7.18 -13.84 -1.97
N VAL A 117 -8.21 -13.46 -2.68
CA VAL A 117 -8.17 -12.33 -3.62
C VAL A 117 -8.70 -11.08 -2.95
N ILE A 118 -7.85 -10.07 -2.83
CA ILE A 118 -8.20 -8.72 -2.37
C ILE A 118 -8.23 -7.84 -3.62
N THR A 119 -9.42 -7.43 -4.04
CA THR A 119 -9.59 -6.61 -5.24
C THR A 119 -9.81 -5.16 -4.86
N TYR A 120 -8.94 -4.29 -5.38
CA TYR A 120 -9.04 -2.84 -5.31
C TYR A 120 -9.59 -2.32 -6.63
N THR A 121 -10.75 -1.67 -6.58
CA THR A 121 -11.40 -1.15 -7.78
C THR A 121 -11.26 0.36 -7.85
N GLY A 122 -10.75 0.86 -8.96
CA GLY A 122 -10.63 2.28 -9.23
C GLY A 122 -11.98 2.97 -9.29
N LYS A 123 -12.05 4.18 -8.78
CA LYS A 123 -13.30 4.97 -8.70
C LYS A 123 -13.63 5.74 -9.97
N GLY A 124 -12.82 5.60 -11.02
CA GLY A 124 -13.00 6.27 -12.31
C GLY A 124 -12.07 7.46 -12.52
N GLU A 125 -12.04 7.93 -13.76
CA GLU A 125 -11.21 9.08 -14.17
C GLU A 125 -11.48 10.32 -13.30
N GLY A 126 -10.40 10.99 -12.87
CA GLY A 126 -10.48 12.22 -12.07
C GLY A 126 -10.77 12.01 -10.58
N VAL A 127 -11.02 10.77 -10.12
CA VAL A 127 -11.23 10.47 -8.72
C VAL A 127 -9.92 9.97 -8.10
N THR A 128 -9.62 10.46 -6.88
CA THR A 128 -8.46 9.99 -6.11
C THR A 128 -8.93 9.20 -4.90
N SER A 129 -8.50 7.94 -4.80
CA SER A 129 -8.80 7.07 -3.67
C SER A 129 -7.57 6.80 -2.82
N PHE A 130 -7.78 6.74 -1.50
CA PHE A 130 -6.73 6.46 -0.53
C PHE A 130 -7.14 5.33 0.40
N GLY A 131 -6.19 4.52 0.81
CA GLY A 131 -6.44 3.43 1.73
C GLY A 131 -5.24 2.91 2.48
N ALA A 132 -5.53 2.04 3.44
CA ALA A 132 -4.55 1.18 4.08
C ALA A 132 -5.14 -0.22 4.23
N THR A 133 -4.32 -1.23 4.06
CA THR A 133 -4.71 -2.63 4.25
C THR A 133 -3.70 -3.31 5.16
N SER A 134 -4.19 -3.91 6.26
CA SER A 134 -3.39 -4.77 7.14
C SER A 134 -3.76 -6.23 6.88
N ILE A 135 -2.77 -7.06 6.56
CA ILE A 135 -2.95 -8.48 6.29
C ILE A 135 -2.18 -9.25 7.36
N GLU A 136 -2.94 -9.88 8.26
CA GLU A 136 -2.41 -10.68 9.35
C GLU A 136 -2.47 -12.16 9.01
N VAL A 137 -1.33 -12.83 9.09
CA VAL A 137 -1.23 -14.27 8.88
C VAL A 137 -0.84 -14.91 10.20
N GLY A 138 -1.73 -15.69 10.77
CA GLY A 138 -1.52 -16.38 12.04
C GLY A 138 -0.33 -17.35 12.00
N HIS A 139 0.17 -17.73 13.17
CA HIS A 139 1.31 -18.67 13.27
C HIS A 139 0.99 -20.00 12.57
N HIS A 140 1.99 -20.55 11.88
CA HIS A 140 1.91 -21.83 11.14
C HIS A 140 0.79 -21.87 10.06
N ALA A 141 0.22 -20.73 9.68
CA ALA A 141 -0.72 -20.67 8.58
C ALA A 141 0.00 -20.70 7.23
N GLU A 142 -0.68 -21.22 6.21
CA GLU A 142 -0.20 -21.21 4.83
C GLU A 142 -1.28 -20.61 3.92
N ALA A 143 -0.92 -19.57 3.16
CA ALA A 143 -1.85 -18.91 2.26
C ALA A 143 -1.14 -18.23 1.09
N THR A 144 -1.89 -18.11 -0.03
CA THR A 144 -1.56 -17.21 -1.13
C THR A 144 -2.55 -16.06 -1.11
N VAL A 145 -2.05 -14.82 -1.11
CA VAL A 145 -2.86 -13.60 -1.20
C VAL A 145 -2.59 -12.93 -2.53
N ILE A 146 -3.64 -12.59 -3.27
CA ILE A 146 -3.56 -11.83 -4.52
C ILE A 146 -4.10 -10.43 -4.26
N LEU A 147 -3.24 -9.42 -4.36
CA LEU A 147 -3.64 -8.01 -4.39
C LEU A 147 -3.94 -7.66 -5.84
N LYS A 148 -5.23 -7.57 -6.19
CA LYS A 148 -5.66 -7.30 -7.55
C LYS A 148 -6.15 -5.86 -7.67
N TYR A 149 -5.51 -5.09 -8.56
CA TYR A 149 -5.85 -3.70 -8.82
C TYR A 149 -6.47 -3.58 -10.21
N VAL A 150 -7.70 -3.04 -10.30
CA VAL A 150 -8.45 -2.97 -11.56
C VAL A 150 -9.20 -1.64 -11.71
N GLY A 151 -9.57 -1.29 -12.94
CA GLY A 151 -10.34 -0.10 -13.27
C GLY A 151 -9.47 1.13 -13.51
N SER A 152 -10.02 2.33 -13.34
CA SER A 152 -9.34 3.59 -13.62
C SER A 152 -9.35 4.56 -12.45
N GLY A 153 -8.56 5.63 -12.53
CA GLY A 153 -8.48 6.68 -11.52
C GLY A 153 -7.10 6.87 -10.95
N THR A 154 -7.04 7.58 -9.83
CA THR A 154 -5.79 7.78 -9.07
C THR A 154 -5.90 7.06 -7.74
N HIS A 155 -4.93 6.21 -7.42
CA HIS A 155 -4.95 5.42 -6.20
C HIS A 155 -3.61 5.49 -5.47
N ALA A 156 -3.65 5.69 -4.15
CA ALA A 156 -2.48 5.54 -3.30
C ALA A 156 -2.83 4.83 -2.00
N ASP A 157 -2.03 3.84 -1.62
CA ASP A 157 -2.29 3.03 -0.43
C ASP A 157 -1.02 2.64 0.33
N ASN A 158 -1.25 2.18 1.56
CA ASN A 158 -0.25 1.50 2.38
C ASN A 158 -0.74 0.08 2.64
N VAL A 159 0.06 -0.92 2.33
CA VAL A 159 -0.24 -2.32 2.61
C VAL A 159 0.81 -2.89 3.55
N GLU A 160 0.36 -3.41 4.68
CA GLU A 160 1.22 -4.06 5.65
C GLU A 160 0.91 -5.55 5.78
N PHE A 161 1.96 -6.34 5.91
CA PHE A 161 1.88 -7.78 6.12
C PHE A 161 2.46 -8.11 7.49
N ILE A 162 1.70 -8.81 8.32
CA ILE A 162 2.15 -9.31 9.62
C ILE A 162 2.12 -10.83 9.53
N VAL A 163 3.29 -11.43 9.37
CA VAL A 163 3.43 -12.87 9.14
C VAL A 163 3.88 -13.52 10.44
N GLY A 164 3.04 -14.37 11.02
CA GLY A 164 3.29 -15.07 12.27
C GLY A 164 4.43 -16.09 12.22
N ASP A 165 4.85 -16.55 13.38
CA ASP A 165 5.94 -17.55 13.50
C ASP A 165 5.60 -18.82 12.71
N GLY A 166 6.53 -19.29 11.88
CA GLY A 166 6.39 -20.48 11.06
C GLY A 166 5.33 -20.41 9.96
N ALA A 167 4.76 -19.24 9.70
CA ALA A 167 3.76 -19.07 8.65
C ALA A 167 4.39 -18.93 7.25
N HIS A 168 3.68 -19.40 6.24
CA HIS A 168 4.07 -19.32 4.83
C HIS A 168 3.08 -18.44 4.07
N LEU A 169 3.56 -17.30 3.57
CA LEU A 169 2.74 -16.36 2.82
C LEU A 169 3.31 -16.13 1.42
N THR A 170 2.51 -16.43 0.40
CA THR A 170 2.79 -16.00 -0.97
C THR A 170 1.91 -14.80 -1.30
N VAL A 171 2.52 -13.69 -1.72
CA VAL A 171 1.81 -12.49 -2.17
C VAL A 171 2.00 -12.33 -3.67
N VAL A 172 0.91 -12.20 -4.39
CA VAL A 172 0.91 -11.83 -5.81
C VAL A 172 0.28 -10.46 -5.95
N VAL A 173 1.03 -9.50 -6.48
CA VAL A 173 0.51 -8.17 -6.80
C VAL A 173 0.16 -8.16 -8.29
N ASP A 174 -1.13 -8.20 -8.60
CA ASP A 174 -1.69 -8.20 -9.96
C ASP A 174 -2.22 -6.81 -10.29
N VAL A 175 -1.47 -6.08 -11.14
CA VAL A 175 -1.77 -4.70 -11.50
C VAL A 175 -2.35 -4.66 -12.90
N ASP A 176 -3.67 -4.66 -12.98
CA ASP A 176 -4.47 -4.68 -14.21
C ASP A 176 -5.34 -3.40 -14.30
N TRP A 177 -4.70 -2.25 -14.09
CA TRP A 177 -5.31 -0.94 -14.24
C TRP A 177 -5.58 -0.60 -15.69
N GLU A 178 -6.57 0.24 -15.93
CA GLU A 178 -6.76 0.89 -17.23
C GLU A 178 -5.63 1.89 -17.52
N ASP A 179 -5.43 2.22 -18.80
CA ASP A 179 -4.29 3.03 -19.30
C ASP A 179 -4.20 4.42 -18.68
N ASP A 180 -5.31 4.94 -18.19
CA ASP A 180 -5.38 6.26 -17.57
C ASP A 180 -5.10 6.24 -16.07
N ALA A 181 -4.94 5.08 -15.45
CA ALA A 181 -4.76 5.00 -14.01
C ALA A 181 -3.38 5.49 -13.54
N VAL A 182 -3.34 6.00 -12.32
CA VAL A 182 -2.11 6.30 -11.58
C VAL A 182 -2.17 5.57 -10.24
N HIS A 183 -1.18 4.73 -9.98
CA HIS A 183 -1.11 3.95 -8.75
C HIS A 183 0.25 4.08 -8.07
N LEU A 184 0.22 4.39 -6.78
CA LEU A 184 1.39 4.34 -5.90
C LEU A 184 1.03 3.56 -4.64
N SER A 185 1.80 2.52 -4.35
CA SER A 185 1.59 1.68 -3.17
C SER A 185 2.88 1.54 -2.38
N ASN A 186 2.76 1.60 -1.06
CA ASN A 186 3.84 1.33 -0.12
C ASN A 186 3.57 0.01 0.58
N HIS A 187 4.42 -0.99 0.37
CA HIS A 187 4.31 -2.30 0.99
C HIS A 187 5.37 -2.49 2.06
N VAL A 188 4.95 -2.89 3.25
CA VAL A 188 5.84 -3.20 4.38
C VAL A 188 5.49 -4.54 4.99
N ALA A 189 6.46 -5.26 5.53
CA ALA A 189 6.23 -6.56 6.14
C ALA A 189 6.99 -6.73 7.45
N GLN A 190 6.33 -7.30 8.43
CA GLN A 190 6.93 -7.84 9.64
C GLN A 190 6.86 -9.35 9.61
N LEU A 191 8.02 -9.99 9.81
CA LEU A 191 8.16 -11.44 9.70
C LEU A 191 8.43 -12.04 11.07
N GLY A 192 7.62 -13.03 11.43
CA GLY A 192 7.84 -13.88 12.58
C GLY A 192 9.02 -14.84 12.38
N ARG A 193 9.38 -15.54 13.44
CA ARG A 193 10.47 -16.51 13.41
C ARG A 193 10.13 -17.69 12.48
N ASP A 194 11.09 -18.10 11.66
CA ASP A 194 10.93 -19.21 10.71
C ASP A 194 9.77 -19.03 9.71
N SER A 195 9.26 -17.80 9.54
CA SER A 195 8.26 -17.49 8.52
C SER A 195 8.89 -17.36 7.13
N VAL A 196 8.12 -17.69 6.10
CA VAL A 196 8.55 -17.64 4.70
C VAL A 196 7.62 -16.78 3.88
N PRO A 197 7.94 -15.50 3.67
CA PRO A 197 7.21 -14.64 2.73
C PRO A 197 7.82 -14.74 1.33
N VAL A 198 6.96 -14.79 0.31
CA VAL A 198 7.34 -14.70 -1.10
C VAL A 198 6.44 -13.66 -1.76
N SER A 199 7.00 -12.71 -2.49
CA SER A 199 6.22 -11.69 -3.20
C SER A 199 6.56 -11.66 -4.68
N TYR A 200 5.52 -11.65 -5.53
CA TYR A 200 5.61 -11.50 -6.98
C TYR A 200 4.76 -10.32 -7.42
N THR A 201 5.28 -9.49 -8.35
CA THR A 201 4.50 -8.42 -8.98
C THR A 201 4.30 -8.74 -10.45
N HIS A 202 3.05 -8.74 -10.90
CA HIS A 202 2.63 -8.85 -12.29
C HIS A 202 2.01 -7.53 -12.73
N LEU A 203 2.50 -6.98 -13.86
CA LEU A 203 1.98 -5.77 -14.46
C LEU A 203 1.43 -6.11 -15.84
N THR A 204 0.15 -5.88 -16.06
CA THR A 204 -0.45 -5.92 -17.40
C THR A 204 -0.11 -4.60 -18.09
N LEU A 205 0.73 -4.66 -19.11
CA LEU A 205 1.07 -3.50 -19.93
C LEU A 205 0.07 -3.36 -21.08
N PRO A 206 -0.41 -2.15 -21.40
CA PRO A 206 -1.26 -1.93 -22.55
C PRO A 206 -0.57 -2.38 -23.84
N THR A 207 -1.32 -3.01 -24.74
CA THR A 207 -0.83 -3.59 -25.99
C THR A 207 -0.49 -2.55 -27.07
N ASN A 208 -0.85 -1.28 -26.86
CA ASN A 208 -0.53 -0.20 -27.78
C ASN A 208 0.77 0.50 -27.38
N ARG A 209 1.89 0.00 -27.91
CA ARG A 209 3.15 0.75 -27.99
C ARG A 209 3.11 1.62 -29.23
N GLU A 210 2.79 2.87 -29.10
CA GLU A 210 3.31 3.88 -30.01
C GLU A 210 4.69 4.29 -29.49
N VAL A 211 5.74 3.73 -30.09
CA VAL A 211 7.09 4.24 -29.94
C VAL A 211 7.23 5.32 -30.98
N GLU A 212 7.01 6.58 -30.64
CA GLU A 212 7.55 7.68 -31.42
C GLU A 212 9.06 7.72 -31.21
N ILE A 213 9.77 7.50 -32.33
CA ILE A 213 11.22 7.62 -32.45
C ILE A 213 11.58 9.09 -32.70
#